data_31695b6d8d85ca30286594c9709e99d9
#
_entry.id   31695b6d8d85ca30286594c9709e99d9
#
_cell.length_a   1.000
_cell.length_b   1.000
_cell.length_c   1.000
_cell.angle_alpha   90.00
_cell.angle_beta   90.00
_cell.angle_gamma   90.00
#
_symmetry.space_group_name_H-M   'P 1'
#
loop_
_entity.id
_entity.type
_entity.pdbx_description
1 polymer ?
#
loop_
_entity_poly.entity_id
_entity_poly.type
_entity_poly.pdbx_seq_one_letter_code
_entity_poly.pdbx_strand_id
1 'polypeptide(L)'
;MSSLTLVALIMAGELHWGYEGETGPDNWGSLSPDYALCADGRAQSPIDIRNASELDLVAIHFDYGETPNSVTNTGHSIQVNVEGDSHILYNGIRYNLLQFHFHAPSEHTIDGQAAAMEVHFVHQDPNSGTLAVVGILLEGGEVDNEAYAPVFGNLPTEAGRTVNTDDSLALSGLLPQARTFYTYQGSLTTPPCSENVRWLLLDTPVTLSAAQIAA
;
A
#
# COMPACT_ATOMS: atom_id res chain seq x y z
N MET A 1 46.30 17.98 33.45
CA MET A 1 45.80 16.66 33.06
C MET A 1 44.39 16.88 32.55
N SER A 2 44.27 16.95 31.24
CA SER A 2 42.97 17.24 30.59
C SER A 2 42.30 15.91 30.23
N SER A 3 41.14 15.64 30.84
CA SER A 3 40.36 14.42 30.58
C SER A 3 39.58 14.60 29.29
N LEU A 4 39.96 13.89 28.23
CA LEU A 4 39.12 13.78 27.01
C LEU A 4 37.99 12.81 27.30
N THR A 5 36.79 13.34 27.40
CA THR A 5 35.56 12.55 27.40
C THR A 5 35.24 12.13 25.95
N LEU A 6 35.44 10.85 25.66
CA LEU A 6 35.10 10.24 24.39
C LEU A 6 33.58 10.11 24.34
N VAL A 7 32.90 11.00 23.60
CA VAL A 7 31.49 10.85 23.29
C VAL A 7 31.38 9.77 22.19
N ALA A 8 30.95 8.58 22.59
CA ALA A 8 30.58 7.53 21.63
C ALA A 8 29.36 8.01 20.88
N LEU A 9 29.51 8.35 19.61
CA LEU A 9 28.40 8.56 18.67
C LEU A 9 27.80 7.18 18.41
N ILE A 10 26.71 6.86 19.10
CA ILE A 10 25.88 5.70 18.76
C ILE A 10 25.23 6.06 17.44
N MET A 11 25.72 5.50 16.36
CA MET A 11 25.02 5.46 15.08
C MET A 11 23.76 4.66 15.37
N ALA A 12 22.62 5.34 15.47
CA ALA A 12 21.32 4.66 15.43
C ALA A 12 21.26 3.96 14.07
N GLY A 13 21.49 2.66 14.05
CA GLY A 13 21.18 1.84 12.88
C GLY A 13 19.71 2.06 12.55
N GLU A 14 19.38 2.18 11.27
CA GLU A 14 17.98 2.22 10.85
C GLU A 14 17.27 1.05 11.50
N LEU A 15 16.19 1.36 12.23
CA LEU A 15 15.43 0.37 12.97
C LEU A 15 14.72 -0.50 11.92
N HIS A 16 15.27 -1.71 11.72
CA HIS A 16 14.75 -2.66 10.76
C HIS A 16 13.52 -3.36 11.35
N TRP A 17 12.40 -3.28 10.63
CA TRP A 17 11.20 -4.08 10.88
C TRP A 17 11.02 -5.08 9.74
N GLY A 18 10.24 -6.12 9.95
CA GLY A 18 9.95 -7.14 8.96
C GLY A 18 8.58 -7.76 9.22
N TYR A 19 8.28 -8.84 8.52
CA TYR A 19 7.01 -9.55 8.66
C TYR A 19 7.11 -10.85 9.47
N GLU A 20 8.32 -11.22 9.92
CA GLU A 20 8.57 -12.49 10.61
C GLU A 20 9.42 -12.32 11.87
N GLY A 21 9.28 -13.25 12.81
CA GLY A 21 10.10 -13.36 14.00
C GLY A 21 10.04 -12.14 14.92
N GLU A 22 11.18 -11.77 15.49
CA GLU A 22 11.30 -10.69 16.49
C GLU A 22 11.01 -9.30 15.91
N THR A 23 11.10 -9.14 14.59
CA THR A 23 10.81 -7.88 13.88
C THR A 23 9.45 -7.87 13.20
N GLY A 24 8.65 -8.93 13.39
CA GLY A 24 7.32 -9.09 12.82
C GLY A 24 6.23 -8.24 13.47
N PRO A 25 5.01 -8.25 12.91
CA PRO A 25 3.90 -7.35 13.27
C PRO A 25 3.56 -7.35 14.76
N ASP A 26 3.61 -8.49 15.42
CA ASP A 26 3.30 -8.62 16.87
C ASP A 26 4.29 -7.81 17.75
N ASN A 27 5.46 -7.48 17.22
CA ASN A 27 6.53 -6.81 17.94
C ASN A 27 6.75 -5.35 17.50
N TRP A 28 6.14 -4.89 16.40
CA TRP A 28 6.40 -3.57 15.83
C TRP A 28 6.32 -2.43 16.84
N GLY A 29 5.27 -2.41 17.68
CA GLY A 29 5.09 -1.35 18.67
C GLY A 29 6.19 -1.28 19.74
N SER A 30 6.99 -2.35 19.91
CA SER A 30 8.10 -2.41 20.86
C SER A 30 9.46 -2.15 20.22
N LEU A 31 9.56 -2.15 18.88
CA LEU A 31 10.83 -1.93 18.18
C LEU A 31 11.34 -0.50 18.31
N SER A 32 10.44 0.47 18.37
CA SER A 32 10.76 1.89 18.51
C SER A 32 9.66 2.66 19.23
N PRO A 33 9.97 3.70 20.01
CA PRO A 33 8.97 4.64 20.50
C PRO A 33 8.16 5.30 19.37
N ASP A 34 8.73 5.47 18.18
CA ASP A 34 8.04 6.02 17.02
C ASP A 34 6.99 5.05 16.44
N TYR A 35 7.05 3.77 16.79
CA TYR A 35 6.13 2.73 16.35
C TYR A 35 5.06 2.38 17.39
N ALA A 36 4.94 3.16 18.44
CA ALA A 36 3.99 2.90 19.55
C ALA A 36 2.55 2.69 19.06
N LEU A 37 2.13 3.39 18.00
CA LEU A 37 0.79 3.22 17.42
C LEU A 37 0.53 1.82 16.85
N CYS A 38 1.56 1.06 16.50
CA CYS A 38 1.39 -0.33 16.07
C CYS A 38 0.87 -1.24 17.20
N ALA A 39 1.07 -0.87 18.48
CA ALA A 39 0.53 -1.59 19.64
C ALA A 39 -0.65 -0.86 20.30
N ASP A 40 -0.58 0.48 20.43
CA ASP A 40 -1.50 1.28 21.22
C ASP A 40 -2.58 1.97 20.38
N GLY A 41 -2.49 1.93 19.05
CA GLY A 41 -3.43 2.53 18.12
C GLY A 41 -4.85 1.95 18.27
N ARG A 42 -5.85 2.77 17.96
CA ARG A 42 -7.28 2.42 18.14
C ARG A 42 -8.06 2.35 16.84
N ALA A 43 -7.53 2.90 15.77
CA ALA A 43 -8.09 2.89 14.43
C ALA A 43 -7.04 2.32 13.47
N GLN A 44 -6.70 1.07 13.67
CA GLN A 44 -5.64 0.39 12.93
C GLN A 44 -6.16 -0.32 11.68
N SER A 45 -5.26 -0.54 10.72
CA SER A 45 -5.44 -1.31 9.50
C SER A 45 -4.36 -2.41 9.42
N PRO A 46 -4.62 -3.52 8.72
CA PRO A 46 -5.86 -3.87 8.02
C PRO A 46 -6.98 -4.32 8.97
N ILE A 47 -8.18 -4.51 8.41
CA ILE A 47 -9.34 -5.05 9.16
C ILE A 47 -9.98 -6.23 8.40
N ASP A 48 -10.70 -7.05 9.14
CA ASP A 48 -11.64 -8.01 8.56
C ASP A 48 -13.01 -7.33 8.38
N ILE A 49 -13.44 -7.15 7.15
CA ILE A 49 -14.70 -6.50 6.82
C ILE A 49 -15.83 -7.49 7.01
N ARG A 50 -16.68 -7.20 8.02
CA ARG A 50 -17.87 -8.01 8.35
C ARG A 50 -19.07 -7.12 8.56
N ASN A 51 -20.24 -7.60 8.16
CA ASN A 51 -21.53 -6.94 8.41
C ASN A 51 -21.51 -5.45 7.99
N ALA A 52 -20.89 -5.13 6.86
CA ALA A 52 -20.86 -3.77 6.34
C ALA A 52 -22.29 -3.25 6.10
N SER A 53 -22.53 -2.00 6.49
CA SER A 53 -23.81 -1.34 6.21
C SER A 53 -23.79 -0.76 4.81
N GLU A 54 -24.83 -1.04 4.04
CA GLU A 54 -25.02 -0.41 2.73
C GLU A 54 -25.45 1.05 2.91
N LEU A 55 -24.68 1.97 2.28
CA LEU A 55 -24.89 3.41 2.35
C LEU A 55 -24.80 4.02 0.95
N ASP A 56 -25.60 5.05 0.70
CA ASP A 56 -25.47 5.88 -0.50
C ASP A 56 -24.31 6.88 -0.33
N LEU A 57 -23.11 6.43 -0.64
CA LEU A 57 -21.89 7.21 -0.51
C LEU A 57 -21.60 8.00 -1.80
N VAL A 58 -20.88 9.12 -1.63
CA VAL A 58 -20.34 9.85 -2.79
C VAL A 58 -19.36 8.96 -3.53
N ALA A 59 -19.52 8.83 -4.84
CA ALA A 59 -18.63 8.05 -5.68
C ALA A 59 -17.20 8.63 -5.66
N ILE A 60 -16.22 7.72 -5.74
CA ILE A 60 -14.82 8.12 -5.96
C ILE A 60 -14.68 8.50 -7.43
N HIS A 61 -14.19 9.71 -7.70
CA HIS A 61 -13.81 10.10 -9.05
C HIS A 61 -12.31 9.86 -9.25
N PHE A 62 -11.96 8.97 -10.19
CA PHE A 62 -10.58 8.67 -10.54
C PHE A 62 -10.16 9.48 -11.77
N ASP A 63 -9.10 10.24 -11.65
CA ASP A 63 -8.40 10.91 -12.75
C ASP A 63 -6.98 10.34 -12.83
N TYR A 64 -6.86 9.16 -13.44
CA TYR A 64 -5.63 8.39 -13.54
C TYR A 64 -5.13 8.41 -14.98
N GLY A 65 -3.97 9.00 -15.17
CA GLY A 65 -3.25 9.04 -16.42
C GLY A 65 -2.25 7.89 -16.59
N GLU A 66 -1.16 8.19 -17.24
CA GLU A 66 -0.03 7.29 -17.40
C GLU A 66 1.12 7.70 -16.48
N THR A 67 1.96 6.74 -16.11
CA THR A 67 3.20 6.95 -15.36
C THR A 67 4.33 6.11 -15.98
N PRO A 68 5.60 6.52 -15.86
CA PRO A 68 6.72 5.64 -16.23
C PRO A 68 6.64 4.32 -15.46
N ASN A 69 6.94 3.22 -16.14
CA ASN A 69 7.01 1.91 -15.46
C ASN A 69 8.34 1.76 -14.72
N SER A 70 8.35 2.20 -13.47
CA SER A 70 9.51 2.21 -12.57
C SER A 70 9.21 1.37 -11.34
N VAL A 71 9.60 0.08 -11.37
CA VAL A 71 9.28 -0.91 -10.35
C VAL A 71 10.43 -1.01 -9.36
N THR A 72 10.14 -0.82 -8.08
CA THR A 72 11.11 -0.88 -6.98
C THR A 72 10.79 -2.02 -6.02
N ASN A 73 11.79 -2.83 -5.69
CA ASN A 73 11.73 -3.71 -4.53
C ASN A 73 12.21 -2.91 -3.31
N THR A 74 11.30 -2.57 -2.42
CA THR A 74 11.64 -1.78 -1.20
C THR A 74 12.33 -2.60 -0.12
N GLY A 75 12.37 -3.92 -0.26
CA GLY A 75 12.75 -4.87 0.77
C GLY A 75 11.56 -5.36 1.62
N HIS A 76 10.41 -4.69 1.50
CA HIS A 76 9.16 -5.05 2.19
C HIS A 76 8.01 -5.30 1.22
N SER A 77 8.04 -4.68 0.05
CA SER A 77 7.04 -4.81 -1.00
C SER A 77 7.60 -4.46 -2.37
N ILE A 78 6.86 -4.81 -3.41
CA ILE A 78 7.06 -4.28 -4.77
C ILE A 78 6.22 -3.01 -4.88
N GLN A 79 6.86 -1.90 -5.26
CA GLN A 79 6.26 -0.58 -5.34
C GLN A 79 6.52 0.08 -6.69
N VAL A 80 5.54 0.81 -7.20
CA VAL A 80 5.68 1.73 -8.34
C VAL A 80 5.40 3.14 -7.87
N ASN A 81 6.39 4.04 -8.00
CA ASN A 81 6.18 5.46 -7.75
C ASN A 81 5.46 6.08 -8.95
N VAL A 82 4.48 6.93 -8.67
CA VAL A 82 3.67 7.55 -9.70
C VAL A 82 4.15 8.97 -9.96
N GLU A 83 4.40 9.26 -11.22
CA GLU A 83 4.72 10.61 -11.70
C GLU A 83 3.50 11.22 -12.40
N GLY A 84 3.47 12.55 -12.48
CA GLY A 84 2.40 13.29 -13.15
C GLY A 84 1.27 13.71 -12.22
N ASP A 85 0.06 13.88 -12.77
CA ASP A 85 -1.08 14.53 -12.09
C ASP A 85 -2.22 13.56 -11.77
N SER A 86 -1.92 12.27 -11.62
CA SER A 86 -2.93 11.26 -11.25
C SER A 86 -3.47 11.49 -9.84
N HIS A 87 -4.80 11.47 -9.69
CA HIS A 87 -5.43 11.75 -8.41
C HIS A 87 -6.83 11.13 -8.30
N ILE A 88 -7.39 11.15 -7.09
CA ILE A 88 -8.80 10.93 -6.84
C ILE A 88 -9.46 12.20 -6.27
N LEU A 89 -10.76 12.35 -6.54
CA LEU A 89 -11.63 13.28 -5.81
C LEU A 89 -12.61 12.46 -4.98
N TYR A 90 -12.60 12.67 -3.68
CA TYR A 90 -13.51 12.02 -2.75
C TYR A 90 -14.01 13.00 -1.69
N ASN A 91 -15.32 13.10 -1.52
CA ASN A 91 -15.97 14.08 -0.62
C ASN A 91 -15.50 15.53 -0.84
N GLY A 92 -15.23 15.91 -2.09
CA GLY A 92 -14.79 17.25 -2.47
C GLY A 92 -13.30 17.53 -2.18
N ILE A 93 -12.56 16.55 -1.68
CA ILE A 93 -11.12 16.64 -1.42
C ILE A 93 -10.37 15.95 -2.55
N ARG A 94 -9.33 16.62 -3.06
CA ARG A 94 -8.38 16.04 -4.01
C ARG A 94 -7.26 15.35 -3.25
N TYR A 95 -6.95 14.11 -3.63
CA TYR A 95 -5.82 13.35 -3.12
C TYR A 95 -4.94 12.93 -4.31
N ASN A 96 -3.71 13.42 -4.37
CA ASN A 96 -2.76 13.08 -5.42
C ASN A 96 -2.21 11.68 -5.20
N LEU A 97 -2.16 10.86 -6.25
CA LEU A 97 -1.57 9.52 -6.21
C LEU A 97 -0.05 9.63 -6.13
N LEU A 98 0.54 9.02 -5.12
CA LEU A 98 1.98 9.04 -4.87
C LEU A 98 2.67 7.78 -5.39
N GLN A 99 2.09 6.62 -5.07
CA GLN A 99 2.64 5.31 -5.40
C GLN A 99 1.55 4.24 -5.24
N PHE A 100 1.81 3.06 -5.79
CA PHE A 100 1.07 1.86 -5.42
C PHE A 100 2.04 0.71 -5.14
N HIS A 101 1.62 -0.24 -4.30
CA HIS A 101 2.43 -1.37 -3.87
C HIS A 101 1.56 -2.59 -3.57
N PHE A 102 2.20 -3.76 -3.47
CA PHE A 102 1.52 -5.04 -3.39
C PHE A 102 1.80 -5.75 -2.06
N HIS A 103 0.81 -6.52 -1.62
CA HIS A 103 0.88 -7.44 -0.50
C HIS A 103 0.41 -8.83 -0.93
N ALA A 104 1.08 -9.89 -0.46
CA ALA A 104 0.70 -11.29 -0.68
C ALA A 104 0.86 -12.09 0.62
N PRO A 105 -0.22 -12.69 1.16
CA PRO A 105 -1.62 -12.56 0.76
C PRO A 105 -2.19 -11.15 0.98
N SER A 106 -3.50 -10.94 0.72
CA SER A 106 -4.16 -9.68 1.03
C SER A 106 -4.10 -9.38 2.53
N GLU A 107 -3.94 -8.10 2.87
CA GLU A 107 -3.94 -7.64 4.26
C GLU A 107 -5.37 -7.51 4.80
N HIS A 108 -6.29 -6.95 3.99
CA HIS A 108 -7.71 -7.00 4.34
C HIS A 108 -8.30 -8.37 4.07
N THR A 109 -9.30 -8.71 4.89
CA THR A 109 -10.12 -9.89 4.68
C THR A 109 -11.60 -9.51 4.58
N ILE A 110 -12.39 -10.30 3.87
CA ILE A 110 -13.84 -10.17 3.82
C ILE A 110 -14.43 -11.45 4.39
N ASP A 111 -15.22 -11.34 5.47
CA ASP A 111 -15.78 -12.46 6.23
C ASP A 111 -14.72 -13.52 6.61
N GLY A 112 -13.52 -13.07 6.94
CA GLY A 112 -12.38 -13.89 7.31
C GLY A 112 -11.65 -14.56 6.15
N GLN A 113 -11.98 -14.22 4.89
CA GLN A 113 -11.33 -14.76 3.70
C GLN A 113 -10.33 -13.74 3.15
N ALA A 114 -9.07 -14.14 3.05
CA ALA A 114 -8.04 -13.38 2.35
C ALA A 114 -8.08 -13.67 0.84
N ALA A 115 -7.76 -12.67 0.03
CA ALA A 115 -7.46 -12.84 -1.39
C ALA A 115 -5.99 -13.27 -1.59
N ALA A 116 -5.64 -13.66 -2.81
CA ALA A 116 -4.27 -14.05 -3.13
C ALA A 116 -3.27 -12.92 -2.93
N MET A 117 -3.67 -11.68 -3.28
CA MET A 117 -2.87 -10.46 -3.10
C MET A 117 -3.80 -9.27 -2.87
N GLU A 118 -3.19 -8.14 -2.52
CA GLU A 118 -3.85 -6.83 -2.46
C GLU A 118 -2.91 -5.77 -3.01
N VAL A 119 -3.45 -4.79 -3.72
CA VAL A 119 -2.72 -3.60 -4.16
C VAL A 119 -3.27 -2.37 -3.49
N HIS A 120 -2.37 -1.53 -2.95
CA HIS A 120 -2.69 -0.26 -2.30
C HIS A 120 -2.23 0.91 -3.16
N PHE A 121 -3.17 1.75 -3.58
CA PHE A 121 -2.89 3.02 -4.24
C PHE A 121 -2.90 4.13 -3.18
N VAL A 122 -1.73 4.63 -2.83
CA VAL A 122 -1.54 5.60 -1.75
C VAL A 122 -1.64 7.01 -2.30
N HIS A 123 -2.57 7.78 -1.76
CA HIS A 123 -2.82 9.16 -2.16
C HIS A 123 -2.65 10.11 -0.98
N GLN A 124 -2.38 11.37 -1.28
CA GLN A 124 -2.24 12.43 -0.29
C GLN A 124 -2.97 13.70 -0.70
N ASP A 125 -3.72 14.28 0.23
CA ASP A 125 -4.22 15.65 0.10
C ASP A 125 -3.03 16.62 0.18
N PRO A 126 -2.75 17.39 -0.88
CA PRO A 126 -1.60 18.31 -0.91
C PRO A 126 -1.71 19.47 0.08
N ASN A 127 -2.90 19.73 0.64
CA ASN A 127 -3.12 20.84 1.56
C ASN A 127 -2.96 20.43 3.02
N SER A 128 -3.49 19.25 3.40
CA SER A 128 -3.50 18.79 4.80
C SER A 128 -2.44 17.72 5.09
N GLY A 129 -1.92 17.05 4.05
CA GLY A 129 -1.05 15.88 4.20
C GLY A 129 -1.81 14.59 4.57
N THR A 130 -3.14 14.64 4.71
CA THR A 130 -3.96 13.47 5.04
C THR A 130 -3.87 12.43 3.92
N LEU A 131 -3.79 11.17 4.31
CA LEU A 131 -3.72 10.06 3.36
C LEU A 131 -5.10 9.47 3.06
N ALA A 132 -5.28 9.07 1.80
CA ALA A 132 -6.34 8.17 1.37
C ALA A 132 -5.72 7.00 0.62
N VAL A 133 -6.12 5.77 0.96
CA VAL A 133 -5.64 4.57 0.28
C VAL A 133 -6.81 3.87 -0.39
N VAL A 134 -6.67 3.65 -1.71
CA VAL A 134 -7.57 2.77 -2.45
C VAL A 134 -6.95 1.38 -2.45
N GLY A 135 -7.64 0.41 -1.82
CA GLY A 135 -7.26 -0.99 -1.82
C GLY A 135 -8.04 -1.76 -2.89
N ILE A 136 -7.39 -2.73 -3.52
CA ILE A 136 -8.02 -3.65 -4.47
C ILE A 136 -7.55 -5.05 -4.16
N LEU A 137 -8.49 -5.97 -3.91
CA LEU A 137 -8.18 -7.38 -3.75
C LEU A 137 -7.85 -7.99 -5.12
N LEU A 138 -6.81 -8.82 -5.14
CA LEU A 138 -6.33 -9.50 -6.34
C LEU A 138 -6.54 -11.01 -6.18
N GLU A 139 -7.31 -11.59 -7.10
CA GLU A 139 -7.66 -13.01 -7.07
C GLU A 139 -6.96 -13.79 -8.17
N GLY A 140 -6.84 -15.11 -8.00
CA GLY A 140 -6.28 -16.00 -9.02
C GLY A 140 -7.22 -16.20 -10.20
N GLY A 141 -6.67 -16.05 -11.41
CA GLY A 141 -7.33 -16.30 -12.69
C GLY A 141 -6.50 -17.21 -13.58
N GLU A 142 -7.03 -17.55 -14.76
CA GLU A 142 -6.40 -18.46 -15.71
C GLU A 142 -5.44 -17.78 -16.69
N VAL A 143 -5.63 -16.48 -16.93
CA VAL A 143 -4.88 -15.70 -17.93
C VAL A 143 -4.19 -14.51 -17.31
N ASP A 144 -3.08 -14.09 -17.91
CA ASP A 144 -2.36 -12.89 -17.48
C ASP A 144 -3.26 -11.65 -17.61
N ASN A 145 -3.21 -10.80 -16.61
CA ASN A 145 -3.80 -9.49 -16.69
C ASN A 145 -2.82 -8.54 -17.38
N GLU A 146 -3.17 -8.14 -18.60
CA GLU A 146 -2.30 -7.33 -19.44
C GLU A 146 -2.00 -5.95 -18.86
N ALA A 147 -2.92 -5.38 -18.06
CA ALA A 147 -2.69 -4.09 -17.42
C ALA A 147 -1.61 -4.15 -16.34
N TYR A 148 -1.48 -5.30 -15.67
CA TYR A 148 -0.46 -5.54 -14.64
C TYR A 148 0.82 -6.18 -15.21
N ALA A 149 0.79 -6.72 -16.43
CA ALA A 149 1.93 -7.39 -17.05
C ALA A 149 3.22 -6.54 -17.09
N PRO A 150 3.18 -5.21 -17.35
CA PRO A 150 4.40 -4.39 -17.32
C PRO A 150 5.08 -4.36 -15.95
N VAL A 151 4.32 -4.42 -14.86
CA VAL A 151 4.86 -4.47 -13.50
C VAL A 151 5.44 -5.85 -13.22
N PHE A 152 4.63 -6.91 -13.34
CA PHE A 152 5.03 -8.28 -12.99
C PHE A 152 6.11 -8.86 -13.93
N GLY A 153 6.25 -8.36 -15.14
CA GLY A 153 7.33 -8.72 -16.06
C GLY A 153 8.68 -8.08 -15.74
N ASN A 154 8.75 -7.13 -14.81
CA ASN A 154 9.94 -6.33 -14.52
C ASN A 154 10.25 -6.24 -13.01
N LEU A 155 9.96 -7.29 -12.25
CA LEU A 155 10.18 -7.30 -10.79
C LEU A 155 11.67 -7.31 -10.44
N PRO A 156 12.16 -6.34 -9.63
CA PRO A 156 13.52 -6.41 -9.10
C PRO A 156 13.65 -7.51 -8.04
N THR A 157 14.67 -8.36 -8.16
CA THR A 157 14.93 -9.48 -7.23
C THR A 157 15.66 -9.07 -5.95
N GLU A 158 16.31 -7.90 -5.95
CA GLU A 158 17.13 -7.44 -4.82
C GLU A 158 16.45 -6.25 -4.13
N ALA A 159 16.45 -6.26 -2.78
CA ALA A 159 15.96 -5.14 -1.98
C ALA A 159 16.73 -3.84 -2.30
N GLY A 160 16.01 -2.72 -2.38
CA GLY A 160 16.54 -1.41 -2.75
C GLY A 160 16.79 -1.23 -4.26
N ARG A 161 16.49 -2.23 -5.10
CA ARG A 161 16.68 -2.15 -6.54
C ARG A 161 15.43 -1.60 -7.24
N THR A 162 15.67 -0.75 -8.25
CA THR A 162 14.63 -0.27 -9.16
C THR A 162 14.93 -0.75 -10.59
N VAL A 163 13.92 -1.22 -11.29
CA VAL A 163 13.93 -1.51 -12.74
C VAL A 163 13.07 -0.48 -13.43
N ASN A 164 13.67 0.25 -14.37
CA ASN A 164 12.97 1.21 -15.23
C ASN A 164 12.87 0.63 -16.64
N THR A 165 11.71 0.74 -17.25
CA THR A 165 11.50 0.37 -18.66
C THR A 165 11.12 1.60 -19.47
N ASP A 166 11.21 1.50 -20.80
CA ASP A 166 10.78 2.57 -21.70
C ASP A 166 9.24 2.63 -21.87
N ASP A 167 8.53 1.69 -21.26
CA ASP A 167 7.07 1.59 -21.32
C ASP A 167 6.41 2.54 -20.31
N SER A 168 5.22 3.04 -20.65
CA SER A 168 4.34 3.71 -19.72
C SER A 168 3.29 2.75 -19.19
N LEU A 169 2.83 2.98 -17.96
CA LEU A 169 1.79 2.23 -17.29
C LEU A 169 0.50 3.05 -17.24
N ALA A 170 -0.54 2.56 -17.91
CA ALA A 170 -1.86 3.18 -17.87
C ALA A 170 -2.58 2.84 -16.56
N LEU A 171 -2.52 3.75 -15.59
CA LEU A 171 -3.02 3.53 -14.22
C LEU A 171 -4.52 3.22 -14.15
N SER A 172 -5.32 3.79 -15.06
CA SER A 172 -6.76 3.53 -15.12
C SER A 172 -7.09 2.07 -15.46
N GLY A 173 -6.19 1.38 -16.17
CA GLY A 173 -6.33 -0.04 -16.52
C GLY A 173 -6.14 -0.99 -15.34
N LEU A 174 -5.51 -0.52 -14.27
CA LEU A 174 -5.29 -1.33 -13.05
C LEU A 174 -6.54 -1.46 -12.18
N LEU A 175 -7.56 -0.64 -12.43
CA LEU A 175 -8.77 -0.59 -11.62
C LEU A 175 -9.85 -1.55 -12.17
N PRO A 176 -10.68 -2.18 -11.30
CA PRO A 176 -11.83 -2.95 -11.76
C PRO A 176 -12.88 -2.02 -12.41
N GLN A 177 -13.82 -2.57 -13.20
CA GLN A 177 -14.85 -1.76 -13.83
C GLN A 177 -15.88 -1.21 -12.83
N ALA A 178 -16.35 -2.05 -11.91
CA ALA A 178 -17.22 -1.61 -10.83
C ALA A 178 -16.42 -0.85 -9.78
N ARG A 179 -17.03 0.18 -9.19
CA ARG A 179 -16.36 1.12 -8.27
C ARG A 179 -17.07 1.24 -6.93
N THR A 180 -17.95 0.29 -6.60
CA THR A 180 -18.47 0.17 -5.24
C THR A 180 -17.33 -0.15 -4.28
N PHE A 181 -17.43 0.32 -3.05
CA PHE A 181 -16.30 0.24 -2.11
C PHE A 181 -16.76 0.20 -0.65
N TYR A 182 -15.95 -0.41 0.18
CA TYR A 182 -16.01 -0.25 1.62
C TYR A 182 -15.17 0.96 2.03
N THR A 183 -15.59 1.67 3.08
CA THR A 183 -14.80 2.79 3.60
C THR A 183 -14.79 2.80 5.12
N TYR A 184 -13.62 3.11 5.67
CA TYR A 184 -13.44 3.28 7.10
C TYR A 184 -12.25 4.21 7.38
N GLN A 185 -12.10 4.64 8.62
CA GLN A 185 -10.95 5.38 9.08
C GLN A 185 -9.99 4.40 9.75
N GLY A 186 -8.76 4.34 9.25
CA GLY A 186 -7.76 3.40 9.70
C GLY A 186 -6.36 4.02 9.79
N SER A 187 -5.34 3.18 9.56
CA SER A 187 -3.93 3.53 9.66
C SER A 187 -3.12 3.08 8.44
N LEU A 188 -1.84 3.40 8.42
CA LEU A 188 -0.86 2.65 7.64
C LEU A 188 -0.81 1.20 8.16
N THR A 189 -0.60 0.25 7.27
CA THR A 189 -0.50 -1.19 7.60
C THR A 189 0.91 -1.63 7.97
N THR A 190 1.85 -0.69 7.95
CA THR A 190 3.26 -0.93 8.32
C THR A 190 3.72 0.16 9.30
N PRO A 191 4.82 -0.06 10.05
CA PRO A 191 5.39 0.98 10.89
C PRO A 191 5.58 2.30 10.16
N PRO A 192 5.21 3.43 10.77
CA PRO A 192 4.87 3.61 12.18
C PRO A 192 3.37 3.44 12.52
N CYS A 193 2.54 2.80 11.68
CA CYS A 193 1.12 2.53 11.89
C CYS A 193 0.28 3.80 12.17
N SER A 194 0.68 4.90 11.54
CA SER A 194 0.04 6.21 11.72
C SER A 194 -1.43 6.17 11.34
N GLU A 195 -2.28 6.64 12.24
CA GLU A 195 -3.74 6.70 12.05
C GLU A 195 -4.17 7.90 11.17
N ASN A 196 -5.48 8.06 10.99
CA ASN A 196 -6.12 9.06 10.12
C ASN A 196 -5.92 8.81 8.61
N VAL A 197 -5.77 7.57 8.22
CA VAL A 197 -5.80 7.14 6.83
C VAL A 197 -7.24 6.83 6.42
N ARG A 198 -7.75 7.47 5.36
CA ARG A 198 -9.03 7.13 4.75
C ARG A 198 -8.85 5.90 3.86
N TRP A 199 -9.45 4.79 4.24
CA TRP A 199 -9.50 3.58 3.42
C TRP A 199 -10.73 3.57 2.51
N LEU A 200 -10.50 3.17 1.26
CA LEU A 200 -11.46 3.06 0.18
C LEU A 200 -11.18 1.72 -0.52
N LEU A 201 -11.66 0.60 0.07
CA LEU A 201 -11.42 -0.73 -0.49
C LEU A 201 -12.50 -1.05 -1.53
N LEU A 202 -12.09 -1.20 -2.81
CA LEU A 202 -13.03 -1.58 -3.87
C LEU A 202 -13.53 -3.00 -3.62
N ASP A 203 -14.84 -3.21 -3.73
CA ASP A 203 -15.49 -4.49 -3.42
C ASP A 203 -15.35 -5.53 -4.54
N THR A 204 -15.05 -5.06 -5.76
CA THR A 204 -14.86 -5.93 -6.92
C THR A 204 -13.37 -6.23 -7.07
N PRO A 205 -12.95 -7.49 -6.95
CA PRO A 205 -11.56 -7.86 -7.13
C PRO A 205 -11.12 -7.78 -8.59
N VAL A 206 -9.80 -7.73 -8.79
CA VAL A 206 -9.15 -7.88 -10.09
C VAL A 206 -8.48 -9.25 -10.15
N THR A 207 -8.55 -9.91 -11.31
CA THR A 207 -7.91 -11.22 -11.49
C THR A 207 -6.51 -11.09 -12.07
N LEU A 208 -5.58 -11.86 -11.52
CA LEU A 208 -4.22 -12.07 -12.03
C LEU A 208 -4.01 -13.56 -12.31
N SER A 209 -3.15 -13.90 -13.26
CA SER A 209 -2.79 -15.32 -13.46
C SER A 209 -2.01 -15.86 -12.26
N ALA A 210 -1.98 -17.19 -12.14
CA ALA A 210 -1.15 -17.86 -11.14
C ALA A 210 0.34 -17.52 -11.30
N ALA A 211 0.81 -17.26 -12.52
CA ALA A 211 2.19 -16.86 -12.78
C ALA A 211 2.48 -15.44 -12.24
N GLN A 212 1.55 -14.50 -12.44
CA GLN A 212 1.68 -13.14 -11.90
C GLN A 212 1.63 -13.12 -10.36
N ILE A 213 0.79 -13.96 -9.75
CA ILE A 213 0.71 -14.05 -8.27
C ILE A 213 1.96 -14.69 -7.68
N ALA A 214 2.60 -15.62 -8.39
CA ALA A 214 3.78 -16.34 -7.91
C ALA A 214 5.11 -15.61 -8.18
N ALA A 215 5.09 -14.54 -8.97
CA ALA A 215 6.28 -13.77 -9.33
C ALA A 215 6.80 -12.92 -8.18
#